data_093842fd2cb414d1eb21d4063db3e29a
#
_entry.id   093842fd2cb414d1eb21d4063db3e29a
#
_cell.length_a   1.000
_cell.length_b   1.000
_cell.length_c   1.000
_cell.angle_alpha   90.00
_cell.angle_beta   90.00
_cell.angle_gamma   90.00
#
_symmetry.space_group_name_H-M   'P 1'
#
loop_
_entity.id
_entity.type
_entity.pdbx_description
1 polymer ?
#
loop_
_entity_poly.entity_id
_entity_poly.type
_entity_poly.pdbx_seq_one_letter_code
_entity_poly.pdbx_strand_id
1 'polypeptide(L)'
;VTDFDHQDRPAGAWFVRSPVAYALILLFGLALYLPGLRGIPAVDRDESRFAQATRQMRETGDYVDIRLQDEARLKKPIGIYWLQAAATSLAGGEDTANPIWTYRLPSLLGALGAILMTLAIGRRWLGAEAGFAGAAMLAATLLLGMEARQAKTDAFLLLAVVAAMAGLAEAWMPPPGAAPLPRWLWISFWAAIGVGILVKGPIVLMVAGLAAIVLTVSDRRFSWLNRLRPWPGILIALAIALPWLIAITISSHGAFITQSLGGDMVAKLAGAKESHGAPPGAYLAMFPVIFWPGSLFALLALPWVWRNRRDRAVILCLAWIIPSWLAFEAVPTKLPHYVLPLYPAIALLAGAALSDRLNTLPSAGGWRPWGARAVIVLWVLVGLALGAVVIAAAPLGDGRPSVRGTLAAFAIWAVTAGGAWLAWRGERRQAAGLVLAGSVVALGLTFGMAIPALDAPWIAPRLKETLFQKMPAGHGPVLIAGYAEPSALIAFGTDARFGSGADAARLLGDDGNAVAIVGGDQADAFKAALDEAHTTAEPLGTVAGFNYAKGKRIVLTLYRRAP
;
A
#
# COMPACT_ATOMS: atom_id res chain seq x y z
N VAL A 1 26.08 -7.42 31.93
CA VAL A 1 24.70 -7.79 32.27
C VAL A 1 24.42 -7.22 33.64
N THR A 2 23.87 -6.03 33.71
CA THR A 2 23.42 -5.42 34.96
C THR A 2 21.97 -5.85 35.18
N ASP A 3 21.74 -6.51 36.30
CA ASP A 3 20.43 -6.78 36.92
C ASP A 3 19.66 -5.47 37.07
N PHE A 4 18.68 -5.26 36.22
CA PHE A 4 17.76 -4.13 36.34
C PHE A 4 16.67 -4.49 37.37
N ASP A 5 16.79 -3.82 38.49
CA ASP A 5 15.95 -3.84 39.66
C ASP A 5 14.45 -3.85 39.39
N HIS A 6 13.74 -4.78 40.02
CA HIS A 6 12.34 -5.11 39.75
C HIS A 6 11.33 -4.26 40.53
N GLN A 7 11.74 -3.15 41.14
CA GLN A 7 10.87 -2.32 41.98
C GLN A 7 10.50 -0.99 41.28
N ASP A 8 9.21 -0.66 41.31
CA ASP A 8 8.52 0.53 40.78
C ASP A 8 8.14 0.53 39.28
N ARG A 9 7.19 -0.32 38.94
CA ARG A 9 6.55 -0.29 37.61
C ARG A 9 5.08 0.10 37.71
N PRO A 10 4.63 1.17 37.04
CA PRO A 10 3.20 1.53 37.05
C PRO A 10 2.35 0.38 36.51
N ALA A 11 1.18 0.16 37.11
CA ALA A 11 0.25 -0.92 36.83
C ALA A 11 -0.23 -1.00 35.36
N GLY A 12 -0.03 0.05 34.55
CA GLY A 12 -0.44 0.12 33.13
C GLY A 12 0.45 -0.61 32.12
N ALA A 13 1.62 -1.15 32.51
CA ALA A 13 2.56 -1.74 31.53
C ALA A 13 2.44 -3.26 31.36
N TRP A 14 1.59 -3.96 32.11
CA TRP A 14 1.48 -5.43 32.08
C TRP A 14 0.97 -5.96 30.72
N PHE A 15 -0.02 -5.30 30.12
CA PHE A 15 -0.62 -5.72 28.86
C PHE A 15 0.37 -5.67 27.69
N VAL A 16 1.30 -4.70 27.70
CA VAL A 16 2.33 -4.57 26.66
C VAL A 16 3.30 -5.75 26.67
N ARG A 17 3.48 -6.39 27.83
CA ARG A 17 4.38 -7.55 28.01
C ARG A 17 3.69 -8.88 27.82
N SER A 18 2.37 -8.91 27.92
CA SER A 18 1.55 -10.11 27.78
C SER A 18 1.25 -10.44 26.31
N PRO A 19 0.73 -11.65 26.01
CA PRO A 19 0.17 -11.96 24.68
C PRO A 19 -0.97 -11.04 24.25
N VAL A 20 -1.64 -10.38 25.21
CA VAL A 20 -2.71 -9.39 24.96
C VAL A 20 -2.26 -8.26 24.03
N ALA A 21 -0.96 -7.91 24.05
CA ALA A 21 -0.41 -6.91 23.15
C ALA A 21 -0.65 -7.25 21.67
N TYR A 22 -0.57 -8.51 21.29
CA TYR A 22 -0.85 -8.94 19.90
C TYR A 22 -2.32 -8.77 19.55
N ALA A 23 -3.23 -9.13 20.46
CA ALA A 23 -4.67 -8.92 20.25
C ALA A 23 -5.00 -7.42 20.15
N LEU A 24 -4.40 -6.58 20.99
CA LEU A 24 -4.61 -5.13 20.95
C LEU A 24 -4.10 -4.51 19.64
N ILE A 25 -2.91 -4.89 19.16
CA ILE A 25 -2.38 -4.41 17.87
C ILE A 25 -3.21 -4.94 16.70
N LEU A 26 -3.67 -6.19 16.76
CA LEU A 26 -4.58 -6.73 15.74
C LEU A 26 -5.89 -5.96 15.70
N LEU A 27 -6.55 -5.74 16.84
CA LEU A 27 -7.79 -4.99 16.93
C LEU A 27 -7.61 -3.53 16.48
N PHE A 28 -6.50 -2.90 16.87
CA PHE A 28 -6.14 -1.57 16.43
C PHE A 28 -5.94 -1.50 14.90
N GLY A 29 -5.22 -2.46 14.32
CA GLY A 29 -5.07 -2.57 12.87
C GLY A 29 -6.40 -2.80 12.15
N LEU A 30 -7.26 -3.68 12.65
CA LEU A 30 -8.60 -3.91 12.11
C LEU A 30 -9.46 -2.63 12.19
N ALA A 31 -9.45 -1.92 13.32
CA ALA A 31 -10.17 -0.65 13.49
C ALA A 31 -9.70 0.41 12.48
N LEU A 32 -8.40 0.43 12.15
CA LEU A 32 -7.82 1.34 11.16
C LEU A 32 -8.12 0.91 9.72
N TYR A 33 -8.11 -0.38 9.37
CA TYR A 33 -8.08 -0.84 7.97
C TYR A 33 -9.44 -1.31 7.44
N LEU A 34 -10.38 -1.75 8.28
CA LEU A 34 -11.72 -2.17 7.83
C LEU A 34 -12.60 -1.02 7.32
N PRO A 35 -12.57 0.21 7.91
CA PRO A 35 -13.32 1.32 7.36
C PRO A 35 -12.89 1.61 5.91
N GLY A 36 -13.83 1.63 4.98
CA GLY A 36 -13.59 1.85 3.55
C GLY A 36 -13.15 0.62 2.76
N LEU A 37 -12.82 -0.51 3.38
CA LEU A 37 -12.42 -1.73 2.66
C LEU A 37 -13.47 -2.17 1.63
N ARG A 38 -14.76 -2.11 2.01
CA ARG A 38 -15.90 -2.42 1.15
C ARG A 38 -16.49 -1.20 0.46
N GLY A 39 -16.45 -0.03 1.13
CA GLY A 39 -17.16 1.17 0.67
C GLY A 39 -16.41 1.96 -0.39
N ILE A 40 -15.09 1.89 -0.45
CA ILE A 40 -14.31 2.56 -1.51
C ILE A 40 -14.43 1.74 -2.78
N PRO A 41 -14.92 2.29 -3.89
CA PRO A 41 -14.94 1.61 -5.19
C PRO A 41 -13.55 1.19 -5.67
N ALA A 42 -13.47 0.39 -6.74
CA ALA A 42 -12.22 0.02 -7.35
C ALA A 42 -11.46 1.26 -7.84
N VAL A 43 -10.23 1.41 -7.36
CA VAL A 43 -9.36 2.53 -7.71
C VAL A 43 -8.72 2.28 -9.08
N ASP A 44 -8.70 3.30 -9.93
CA ASP A 44 -8.08 3.22 -11.25
C ASP A 44 -6.58 2.94 -11.20
N ARG A 45 -6.03 2.60 -12.33
CA ARG A 45 -4.65 2.18 -12.56
C ARG A 45 -4.34 0.81 -11.93
N ASP A 46 -3.48 0.75 -10.91
CA ASP A 46 -2.91 -0.53 -10.44
C ASP A 46 -3.94 -1.45 -9.79
N GLU A 47 -4.78 -0.96 -8.87
CA GLU A 47 -5.74 -1.83 -8.18
C GLU A 47 -6.67 -2.55 -9.16
N SER A 48 -7.32 -1.78 -10.04
CA SER A 48 -8.27 -2.34 -11.02
C SER A 48 -7.58 -3.26 -12.03
N ARG A 49 -6.31 -2.98 -12.40
CA ARG A 49 -5.54 -3.87 -13.27
C ARG A 49 -5.21 -5.20 -12.60
N PHE A 50 -4.84 -5.19 -11.33
CA PHE A 50 -4.56 -6.43 -10.59
C PHE A 50 -5.84 -7.24 -10.40
N ALA A 51 -6.92 -6.60 -9.96
CA ALA A 51 -8.20 -7.28 -9.72
C ALA A 51 -8.79 -7.86 -11.02
N GLN A 52 -8.76 -7.09 -12.12
CA GLN A 52 -9.28 -7.57 -13.41
C GLN A 52 -8.45 -8.72 -13.99
N ALA A 53 -7.13 -8.64 -13.93
CA ALA A 53 -6.29 -9.73 -14.39
C ALA A 53 -6.47 -11.01 -13.54
N THR A 54 -6.68 -10.86 -12.22
CA THR A 54 -7.04 -12.00 -11.35
C THR A 54 -8.41 -12.56 -11.69
N ARG A 55 -9.40 -11.71 -11.98
CA ARG A 55 -10.72 -12.14 -12.42
C ARG A 55 -10.61 -12.95 -13.71
N GLN A 56 -9.91 -12.44 -14.71
CA GLN A 56 -9.70 -13.13 -15.99
C GLN A 56 -8.94 -14.46 -15.82
N MET A 57 -7.94 -14.52 -14.92
CA MET A 57 -7.25 -15.75 -14.56
C MET A 57 -8.23 -16.83 -14.03
N ARG A 58 -9.22 -16.43 -13.21
CA ARG A 58 -10.25 -17.36 -12.72
C ARG A 58 -11.26 -17.73 -13.80
N GLU A 59 -11.60 -16.83 -14.70
CA GLU A 59 -12.52 -17.08 -15.82
C GLU A 59 -11.92 -18.06 -16.83
N THR A 60 -10.63 -17.94 -17.12
CA THR A 60 -9.93 -18.79 -18.10
C THR A 60 -9.35 -20.07 -17.50
N GLY A 61 -9.14 -20.13 -16.19
CA GLY A 61 -8.42 -21.21 -15.53
C GLY A 61 -6.90 -21.22 -15.79
N ASP A 62 -6.37 -20.19 -16.43
CA ASP A 62 -4.92 -20.05 -16.68
C ASP A 62 -4.26 -19.31 -15.51
N TYR A 63 -3.54 -20.06 -14.68
CA TYR A 63 -2.82 -19.53 -13.51
C TYR A 63 -1.32 -19.30 -13.78
N VAL A 64 -0.89 -19.33 -15.03
CA VAL A 64 0.49 -19.07 -15.46
C VAL A 64 0.61 -17.76 -16.21
N ASP A 65 -0.21 -17.56 -17.26
CA ASP A 65 -0.18 -16.36 -18.10
C ASP A 65 -1.07 -15.26 -17.49
N ILE A 66 -0.46 -14.09 -17.27
CA ILE A 66 -1.17 -12.94 -16.71
C ILE A 66 -1.66 -12.08 -17.87
N ARG A 67 -2.98 -11.95 -18.02
CA ARG A 67 -3.60 -11.16 -19.07
C ARG A 67 -4.51 -10.05 -18.54
N LEU A 68 -4.61 -9.00 -19.31
CA LEU A 68 -5.62 -7.95 -19.13
C LEU A 68 -6.33 -7.79 -20.47
N GLN A 69 -7.51 -8.35 -20.59
CA GLN A 69 -8.20 -8.58 -21.86
C GLN A 69 -7.32 -9.43 -22.80
N ASP A 70 -7.07 -8.94 -24.01
CA ASP A 70 -6.29 -9.68 -25.01
C ASP A 70 -4.77 -9.46 -24.87
N GLU A 71 -4.35 -8.54 -23.98
CA GLU A 71 -2.94 -8.19 -23.80
C GLU A 71 -2.28 -8.99 -22.68
N ALA A 72 -1.08 -9.53 -22.96
CA ALA A 72 -0.24 -10.15 -21.92
C ALA A 72 0.32 -9.09 -20.98
N ARG A 73 0.17 -9.33 -19.65
CA ARG A 73 0.65 -8.42 -18.60
C ARG A 73 1.93 -8.92 -17.95
N LEU A 74 3.04 -8.82 -18.66
CA LEU A 74 4.34 -9.38 -18.27
C LEU A 74 5.18 -8.48 -17.34
N LYS A 75 4.59 -7.45 -16.72
CA LYS A 75 5.30 -6.44 -15.91
C LYS A 75 5.48 -6.82 -14.42
N LYS A 76 4.71 -7.77 -13.93
CA LYS A 76 4.68 -8.12 -12.49
C LYS A 76 4.62 -9.64 -12.32
N PRO A 77 5.27 -10.19 -11.26
CA PRO A 77 5.18 -11.62 -10.96
C PRO A 77 3.79 -12.03 -10.46
N ILE A 78 3.55 -13.34 -10.48
CA ILE A 78 2.25 -13.98 -10.27
C ILE A 78 1.71 -13.94 -8.82
N GLY A 79 2.60 -13.83 -7.81
CA GLY A 79 2.25 -14.15 -6.43
C GLY A 79 1.02 -13.44 -5.90
N ILE A 80 0.86 -12.14 -6.21
CA ILE A 80 -0.31 -11.40 -5.74
C ILE A 80 -1.61 -11.87 -6.41
N TYR A 81 -1.55 -12.27 -7.69
CA TYR A 81 -2.72 -12.77 -8.43
C TYR A 81 -3.20 -14.09 -7.84
N TRP A 82 -2.30 -15.02 -7.50
CA TRP A 82 -2.66 -16.27 -6.84
C TRP A 82 -3.28 -16.03 -5.46
N LEU A 83 -2.74 -15.10 -4.69
CA LEU A 83 -3.31 -14.73 -3.39
C LEU A 83 -4.70 -14.11 -3.53
N GLN A 84 -4.90 -13.25 -4.54
CA GLN A 84 -6.20 -12.66 -4.83
C GLN A 84 -7.18 -13.71 -5.35
N ALA A 85 -6.76 -14.61 -6.23
CA ALA A 85 -7.60 -15.69 -6.73
C ALA A 85 -8.07 -16.62 -5.60
N ALA A 86 -7.16 -17.02 -4.70
CA ALA A 86 -7.51 -17.79 -3.52
C ALA A 86 -8.47 -17.04 -2.59
N ALA A 87 -8.21 -15.76 -2.31
CA ALA A 87 -9.05 -14.94 -1.45
C ALA A 87 -10.46 -14.73 -2.02
N THR A 88 -10.56 -14.47 -3.33
CA THR A 88 -11.86 -14.29 -3.99
C THR A 88 -12.65 -15.59 -4.08
N SER A 89 -11.99 -16.73 -4.32
CA SER A 89 -12.66 -18.04 -4.31
C SER A 89 -13.20 -18.40 -2.92
N LEU A 90 -12.44 -18.11 -1.86
CA LEU A 90 -12.86 -18.39 -0.48
C LEU A 90 -13.97 -17.45 0.02
N ALA A 91 -13.94 -16.16 -0.38
CA ALA A 91 -14.86 -15.15 0.14
C ALA A 91 -16.07 -14.90 -0.77
N GLY A 92 -15.98 -15.15 -2.06
CA GLY A 92 -17.01 -14.88 -3.07
C GLY A 92 -17.52 -16.10 -3.80
N GLY A 93 -16.99 -17.29 -3.49
CA GLY A 93 -17.40 -18.54 -4.14
C GLY A 93 -16.95 -18.66 -5.61
N GLU A 94 -17.72 -19.41 -6.39
CA GLU A 94 -17.42 -19.70 -7.79
C GLU A 94 -17.66 -18.52 -8.73
N ASP A 95 -18.46 -17.53 -8.32
CA ASP A 95 -18.69 -16.32 -9.12
C ASP A 95 -17.37 -15.58 -9.35
N THR A 96 -17.07 -15.33 -10.63
CA THR A 96 -15.88 -14.57 -11.02
C THR A 96 -16.06 -13.05 -10.90
N ALA A 97 -17.31 -12.57 -10.90
CA ALA A 97 -17.68 -11.16 -10.74
C ALA A 97 -17.65 -10.69 -9.26
N ASN A 98 -16.66 -11.12 -8.51
CA ASN A 98 -16.52 -10.81 -7.09
C ASN A 98 -16.40 -9.31 -6.80
N PRO A 99 -16.94 -8.83 -5.66
CA PRO A 99 -16.78 -7.45 -5.24
C PRO A 99 -15.32 -7.14 -4.89
N ILE A 100 -14.86 -5.92 -5.17
CA ILE A 100 -13.46 -5.49 -5.08
C ILE A 100 -12.82 -5.77 -3.72
N TRP A 101 -13.58 -5.75 -2.61
CA TRP A 101 -13.03 -5.98 -1.28
C TRP A 101 -12.43 -7.39 -1.11
N THR A 102 -12.90 -8.39 -1.87
CA THR A 102 -12.35 -9.75 -1.81
C THR A 102 -10.93 -9.81 -2.37
N TYR A 103 -10.64 -9.02 -3.42
CA TYR A 103 -9.29 -8.86 -3.99
C TYR A 103 -8.35 -8.09 -3.04
N ARG A 104 -8.88 -7.30 -2.10
CA ARG A 104 -8.12 -6.52 -1.10
C ARG A 104 -7.67 -7.36 0.10
N LEU A 105 -8.26 -8.56 0.31
CA LEU A 105 -7.94 -9.40 1.47
C LEU A 105 -6.46 -9.75 1.62
N PRO A 106 -5.70 -10.08 0.56
CA PRO A 106 -4.27 -10.31 0.69
C PRO A 106 -3.50 -9.10 1.20
N SER A 107 -3.87 -7.90 0.75
CA SER A 107 -3.25 -6.66 1.23
C SER A 107 -3.57 -6.37 2.69
N LEU A 108 -4.81 -6.58 3.11
CA LEU A 108 -5.24 -6.46 4.51
C LEU A 108 -4.46 -7.43 5.40
N LEU A 109 -4.40 -8.71 5.02
CA LEU A 109 -3.68 -9.75 5.78
C LEU A 109 -2.18 -9.47 5.81
N GLY A 110 -1.61 -8.99 4.70
CA GLY A 110 -0.23 -8.55 4.62
C GLY A 110 0.09 -7.42 5.59
N ALA A 111 -0.76 -6.39 5.65
CA ALA A 111 -0.62 -5.27 6.57
C ALA A 111 -0.76 -5.72 8.04
N LEU A 112 -1.78 -6.52 8.38
CA LEU A 112 -1.98 -7.05 9.73
C LEU A 112 -0.81 -7.94 10.16
N GLY A 113 -0.35 -8.84 9.30
CA GLY A 113 0.82 -9.68 9.56
C GLY A 113 2.09 -8.85 9.77
N ALA A 114 2.30 -7.80 8.97
CA ALA A 114 3.46 -6.91 9.10
C ALA A 114 3.48 -6.16 10.43
N ILE A 115 2.35 -5.61 10.90
CA ILE A 115 2.30 -4.91 12.21
C ILE A 115 2.50 -5.88 13.38
N LEU A 116 1.92 -7.09 13.32
CA LEU A 116 2.12 -8.11 14.35
C LEU A 116 3.57 -8.60 14.42
N MET A 117 4.19 -8.80 13.26
CA MET A 117 5.60 -9.21 13.21
C MET A 117 6.53 -8.07 13.62
N THR A 118 6.21 -6.82 13.29
CA THR A 118 6.93 -5.64 13.80
C THR A 118 6.85 -5.55 15.33
N LEU A 119 5.68 -5.84 15.92
CA LEU A 119 5.53 -5.96 17.37
C LEU A 119 6.47 -7.05 17.93
N ALA A 120 6.50 -8.23 17.30
CA ALA A 120 7.35 -9.35 17.77
C ALA A 120 8.85 -8.97 17.74
N ILE A 121 9.31 -8.40 16.61
CA ILE A 121 10.70 -7.92 16.45
C ILE A 121 11.02 -6.85 17.49
N GLY A 122 10.17 -5.82 17.62
CA GLY A 122 10.38 -4.73 18.55
C GLY A 122 10.43 -5.18 20.00
N ARG A 123 9.52 -6.09 20.39
CA ARG A 123 9.53 -6.70 21.74
C ARG A 123 10.81 -7.46 22.02
N ARG A 124 11.32 -8.16 21.04
CA ARG A 124 12.52 -9.00 21.15
C ARG A 124 13.79 -8.18 21.32
N TRP A 125 13.93 -7.09 20.54
CA TRP A 125 15.21 -6.40 20.40
C TRP A 125 15.27 -5.01 21.05
N LEU A 126 14.12 -4.32 21.17
CA LEU A 126 14.04 -2.95 21.68
C LEU A 126 13.21 -2.84 22.97
N GLY A 127 12.60 -3.94 23.39
CA GLY A 127 11.74 -4.01 24.58
C GLY A 127 10.25 -3.91 24.26
N ALA A 128 9.44 -4.35 25.21
CA ALA A 128 8.00 -4.54 25.00
C ALA A 128 7.26 -3.22 24.68
N GLU A 129 7.59 -2.14 25.38
CA GLU A 129 6.98 -0.82 25.15
C GLU A 129 7.36 -0.26 23.77
N ALA A 130 8.64 -0.38 23.40
CA ALA A 130 9.14 0.05 22.10
C ALA A 130 8.48 -0.73 20.95
N GLY A 131 8.36 -2.05 21.09
CA GLY A 131 7.69 -2.90 20.11
C GLY A 131 6.23 -2.55 19.94
N PHE A 132 5.50 -2.34 21.04
CA PHE A 132 4.09 -1.96 21.02
C PHE A 132 3.88 -0.59 20.37
N ALA A 133 4.61 0.42 20.80
CA ALA A 133 4.51 1.77 20.24
C ALA A 133 4.91 1.80 18.76
N GLY A 134 5.98 1.09 18.37
CA GLY A 134 6.43 0.99 16.99
C GLY A 134 5.39 0.30 16.09
N ALA A 135 4.82 -0.83 16.52
CA ALA A 135 3.79 -1.53 15.78
C ALA A 135 2.50 -0.68 15.63
N ALA A 136 2.10 0.03 16.69
CA ALA A 136 0.95 0.93 16.64
C ALA A 136 1.21 2.13 15.72
N MET A 137 2.41 2.71 15.73
CA MET A 137 2.79 3.79 14.80
C MET A 137 2.78 3.32 13.35
N LEU A 138 3.34 2.13 13.08
CA LEU A 138 3.31 1.55 11.74
C LEU A 138 1.87 1.35 11.27
N ALA A 139 1.02 0.79 12.14
CA ALA A 139 -0.40 0.56 11.83
C ALA A 139 -1.14 1.86 11.50
N ALA A 140 -0.86 2.94 12.21
CA ALA A 140 -1.52 4.23 12.02
C ALA A 140 -1.01 5.02 10.80
N THR A 141 0.10 4.61 10.15
CA THR A 141 0.64 5.37 9.02
C THR A 141 -0.36 5.47 7.87
N LEU A 142 -0.50 6.67 7.32
CA LEU A 142 -1.40 6.94 6.20
C LEU A 142 -1.13 6.01 5.02
N LEU A 143 0.16 5.81 4.70
CA LEU A 143 0.56 4.99 3.56
C LEU A 143 0.17 3.52 3.75
N LEU A 144 0.46 2.90 4.89
CA LEU A 144 0.07 1.49 5.12
C LEU A 144 -1.45 1.35 5.16
N GLY A 145 -2.14 2.35 5.75
CA GLY A 145 -3.59 2.40 5.74
C GLY A 145 -4.20 2.45 4.32
N MET A 146 -3.57 3.15 3.39
CA MET A 146 -3.96 3.15 1.98
C MET A 146 -3.67 1.82 1.30
N GLU A 147 -2.46 1.28 1.46
CA GLU A 147 -2.05 0.03 0.81
C GLU A 147 -2.80 -1.20 1.35
N ALA A 148 -3.21 -1.20 2.62
CA ALA A 148 -4.04 -2.26 3.21
C ALA A 148 -5.45 -2.36 2.59
N ARG A 149 -5.93 -1.27 1.97
CA ARG A 149 -7.26 -1.16 1.34
C ARG A 149 -7.23 -1.24 -0.18
N GLN A 150 -6.09 -1.55 -0.78
CA GLN A 150 -5.95 -1.66 -2.23
C GLN A 150 -5.51 -3.08 -2.61
N ALA A 151 -6.10 -3.60 -3.69
CA ALA A 151 -5.74 -4.91 -4.24
C ALA A 151 -4.40 -4.84 -5.00
N LYS A 152 -3.29 -4.66 -4.24
CA LYS A 152 -1.93 -4.45 -4.75
C LYS A 152 -0.89 -5.31 -4.04
N THR A 153 0.35 -5.19 -4.48
CA THR A 153 1.47 -6.01 -3.97
C THR A 153 2.06 -5.52 -2.65
N ASP A 154 1.94 -4.22 -2.35
CA ASP A 154 2.84 -3.52 -1.43
C ASP A 154 2.69 -3.90 0.04
N ALA A 155 1.45 -4.04 0.52
CA ALA A 155 1.21 -4.45 1.90
C ALA A 155 1.62 -5.91 2.16
N PHE A 156 1.46 -6.81 1.17
CA PHE A 156 1.92 -8.20 1.30
C PHE A 156 3.44 -8.31 1.17
N LEU A 157 4.06 -7.52 0.28
CA LEU A 157 5.51 -7.39 0.20
C LEU A 157 6.10 -6.91 1.53
N LEU A 158 5.45 -5.94 2.21
CA LEU A 158 5.87 -5.48 3.52
C LEU A 158 5.98 -6.62 4.52
N LEU A 159 4.98 -7.52 4.57
CA LEU A 159 5.02 -8.71 5.42
C LEU A 159 6.24 -9.60 5.09
N ALA A 160 6.50 -9.85 3.80
CA ALA A 160 7.65 -10.65 3.38
C ALA A 160 8.98 -9.98 3.79
N VAL A 161 9.09 -8.65 3.63
CA VAL A 161 10.29 -7.93 4.07
C VAL A 161 10.47 -7.99 5.58
N VAL A 162 9.42 -7.77 6.37
CA VAL A 162 9.50 -7.84 7.84
C VAL A 162 9.87 -9.26 8.29
N ALA A 163 9.34 -10.30 7.64
CA ALA A 163 9.69 -11.70 7.92
C ALA A 163 11.17 -11.99 7.62
N ALA A 164 11.67 -11.51 6.49
CA ALA A 164 13.08 -11.63 6.15
C ALA A 164 13.97 -10.89 7.15
N MET A 165 13.59 -9.66 7.54
CA MET A 165 14.36 -8.88 8.51
C MET A 165 14.32 -9.48 9.91
N ALA A 166 13.23 -10.15 10.30
CA ALA A 166 13.15 -10.92 11.55
C ALA A 166 14.18 -12.06 11.59
N GLY A 167 14.24 -12.86 10.51
CA GLY A 167 15.22 -13.93 10.37
C GLY A 167 16.67 -13.41 10.39
N LEU A 168 16.92 -12.30 9.70
CA LEU A 168 18.22 -11.65 9.65
C LEU A 168 18.64 -11.15 11.05
N ALA A 169 17.72 -10.53 11.79
CA ALA A 169 17.95 -10.05 13.16
C ALA A 169 18.33 -11.17 14.12
N GLU A 170 17.61 -12.29 14.09
CA GLU A 170 17.91 -13.46 14.94
C GLU A 170 19.24 -14.15 14.56
N ALA A 171 19.62 -14.11 13.29
CA ALA A 171 20.91 -14.62 12.86
C ALA A 171 22.07 -13.74 13.33
N TRP A 172 21.90 -12.42 13.25
CA TRP A 172 22.96 -11.45 13.53
C TRP A 172 23.12 -11.13 15.02
N MET A 173 22.01 -11.15 15.80
CA MET A 173 22.02 -10.87 17.25
C MET A 173 21.67 -12.11 18.09
N PRO A 174 22.43 -13.21 18.01
CA PRO A 174 22.16 -14.35 18.86
C PRO A 174 22.41 -14.00 20.33
N PRO A 175 21.59 -14.51 21.28
CA PRO A 175 21.92 -14.44 22.71
C PRO A 175 23.24 -15.19 22.98
N PRO A 176 23.98 -14.83 24.04
CA PRO A 176 25.21 -15.55 24.43
C PRO A 176 24.94 -17.03 24.60
N GLY A 177 25.82 -17.88 24.02
CA GLY A 177 25.65 -19.33 24.06
C GLY A 177 24.50 -19.90 23.22
N ALA A 178 23.96 -19.10 22.30
CA ALA A 178 22.79 -19.51 21.51
C ALA A 178 23.04 -20.75 20.68
N ALA A 179 22.11 -21.68 20.74
CA ALA A 179 21.97 -22.80 19.82
C ALA A 179 21.86 -22.32 18.36
N PRO A 180 22.03 -23.22 17.37
CA PRO A 180 21.69 -22.92 15.98
C PRO A 180 20.27 -22.38 15.85
N LEU A 181 20.00 -21.53 14.84
CA LEU A 181 18.65 -21.04 14.59
C LEU A 181 17.65 -22.21 14.46
N PRO A 182 16.46 -22.09 15.09
CA PRO A 182 15.38 -23.05 14.90
C PRO A 182 15.07 -23.25 13.40
N ARG A 183 14.71 -24.48 13.02
CA ARG A 183 14.44 -24.80 11.60
C ARG A 183 13.39 -23.88 10.99
N TRP A 184 12.29 -23.65 11.70
CA TRP A 184 11.20 -22.80 11.21
C TRP A 184 11.66 -21.37 10.90
N LEU A 185 12.64 -20.83 11.62
CA LEU A 185 13.07 -19.44 11.48
C LEU A 185 13.95 -19.20 10.24
N TRP A 186 14.95 -20.05 9.99
CA TRP A 186 15.73 -19.91 8.75
C TRP A 186 14.94 -20.35 7.51
N ILE A 187 14.01 -21.31 7.64
CA ILE A 187 13.08 -21.70 6.56
C ILE A 187 12.17 -20.52 6.24
N SER A 188 11.57 -19.86 7.25
CA SER A 188 10.68 -18.70 7.02
C SER A 188 11.43 -17.51 6.42
N PHE A 189 12.71 -17.30 6.77
CA PHE A 189 13.55 -16.28 6.12
C PHE A 189 13.63 -16.51 4.60
N TRP A 190 14.02 -17.71 4.18
CA TRP A 190 14.17 -18.02 2.76
C TRP A 190 12.83 -18.15 2.03
N ALA A 191 11.81 -18.63 2.70
CA ALA A 191 10.45 -18.63 2.18
C ALA A 191 9.95 -17.20 1.96
N ALA A 192 10.21 -16.27 2.87
CA ALA A 192 9.87 -14.87 2.71
C ALA A 192 10.60 -14.23 1.52
N ILE A 193 11.87 -14.60 1.28
CA ILE A 193 12.61 -14.18 0.07
C ILE A 193 11.92 -14.73 -1.19
N GLY A 194 11.64 -16.04 -1.26
CA GLY A 194 11.01 -16.68 -2.42
C GLY A 194 9.62 -16.11 -2.72
N VAL A 195 8.77 -15.99 -1.70
CA VAL A 195 7.43 -15.40 -1.81
C VAL A 195 7.52 -13.93 -2.21
N GLY A 196 8.42 -13.16 -1.60
CA GLY A 196 8.61 -11.76 -1.95
C GLY A 196 9.03 -11.55 -3.41
N ILE A 197 9.86 -12.45 -3.96
CA ILE A 197 10.22 -12.47 -5.41
C ILE A 197 8.96 -12.70 -6.26
N LEU A 198 8.10 -13.66 -5.89
CA LEU A 198 6.84 -13.90 -6.61
C LEU A 198 5.84 -12.75 -6.49
N VAL A 199 5.87 -11.96 -5.40
CA VAL A 199 4.94 -10.84 -5.19
C VAL A 199 5.38 -9.57 -5.92
N LYS A 200 6.67 -9.22 -5.84
CA LYS A 200 7.14 -7.94 -6.43
C LYS A 200 8.58 -7.98 -6.96
N GLY A 201 9.09 -9.15 -7.33
CA GLY A 201 10.43 -9.30 -7.85
C GLY A 201 11.52 -9.12 -6.79
N PRO A 202 12.68 -8.54 -7.11
CA PRO A 202 13.88 -8.59 -6.26
C PRO A 202 13.86 -7.64 -5.05
N ILE A 203 12.76 -6.94 -4.77
CA ILE A 203 12.73 -5.88 -3.72
C ILE A 203 13.06 -6.44 -2.34
N VAL A 204 12.49 -7.60 -1.95
CA VAL A 204 12.77 -8.22 -0.65
C VAL A 204 14.24 -8.63 -0.55
N LEU A 205 14.80 -9.17 -1.63
CA LEU A 205 16.21 -9.56 -1.70
C LEU A 205 17.12 -8.33 -1.60
N MET A 206 16.77 -7.23 -2.28
CA MET A 206 17.50 -5.96 -2.20
C MET A 206 17.53 -5.43 -0.76
N VAL A 207 16.37 -5.33 -0.09
CA VAL A 207 16.29 -4.77 1.26
C VAL A 207 17.05 -5.64 2.26
N ALA A 208 16.80 -6.95 2.29
CA ALA A 208 17.48 -7.87 3.18
C ALA A 208 18.97 -8.01 2.86
N GLY A 209 19.34 -8.04 1.58
CA GLY A 209 20.72 -8.13 1.12
C GLY A 209 21.55 -6.89 1.47
N LEU A 210 21.02 -5.69 1.20
CA LEU A 210 21.69 -4.44 1.57
C LEU A 210 21.88 -4.32 3.09
N ALA A 211 20.87 -4.70 3.86
CA ALA A 211 20.97 -4.75 5.32
C ALA A 211 22.05 -5.76 5.76
N ALA A 212 22.06 -6.96 5.19
CA ALA A 212 23.07 -7.99 5.49
C ALA A 212 24.50 -7.52 5.18
N ILE A 213 24.70 -6.80 4.07
CA ILE A 213 25.99 -6.22 3.71
C ILE A 213 26.46 -5.23 4.79
N VAL A 214 25.59 -4.27 5.19
CA VAL A 214 25.93 -3.26 6.19
C VAL A 214 26.23 -3.91 7.55
N LEU A 215 25.43 -4.89 7.98
CA LEU A 215 25.65 -5.62 9.23
C LEU A 215 26.95 -6.40 9.21
N THR A 216 27.30 -7.02 8.08
CA THR A 216 28.56 -7.75 7.89
C THR A 216 29.78 -6.82 7.95
N VAL A 217 29.68 -5.66 7.30
CA VAL A 217 30.74 -4.63 7.33
C VAL A 217 30.92 -4.08 8.73
N SER A 218 29.81 -3.85 9.45
CA SER A 218 29.82 -3.37 10.84
C SER A 218 30.55 -4.33 11.78
N ASP A 219 30.28 -5.62 11.69
CA ASP A 219 30.89 -6.64 12.55
C ASP A 219 32.23 -7.18 11.99
N ARG A 220 32.58 -6.86 10.74
CA ARG A 220 33.75 -7.40 10.01
C ARG A 220 33.81 -8.93 10.02
N ARG A 221 32.66 -9.60 10.04
CA ARG A 221 32.51 -11.06 10.12
C ARG A 221 31.36 -11.52 9.25
N PHE A 222 31.58 -12.56 8.44
CA PHE A 222 30.55 -13.20 7.60
C PHE A 222 29.90 -14.42 8.27
N SER A 223 30.52 -14.94 9.32
CA SER A 223 30.15 -16.24 9.91
C SER A 223 28.73 -16.30 10.44
N TRP A 224 28.13 -15.18 10.82
CA TRP A 224 26.75 -15.10 11.29
C TRP A 224 25.73 -15.47 10.20
N LEU A 225 26.05 -15.26 8.92
CA LEU A 225 25.20 -15.66 7.79
C LEU A 225 25.02 -17.18 7.71
N ASN A 226 26.00 -17.97 8.16
CA ASN A 226 25.88 -19.43 8.19
C ASN A 226 24.73 -19.92 9.06
N ARG A 227 24.27 -19.11 10.04
CA ARG A 227 23.10 -19.44 10.86
C ARG A 227 21.80 -19.50 10.06
N LEU A 228 21.71 -18.74 8.95
CA LEU A 228 20.59 -18.78 8.00
C LEU A 228 20.66 -19.99 7.06
N ARG A 229 21.68 -20.82 7.16
CA ARG A 229 21.89 -22.01 6.31
C ARG A 229 21.69 -21.69 4.83
N PRO A 230 22.58 -20.86 4.21
CA PRO A 230 22.35 -20.32 2.88
C PRO A 230 22.12 -21.38 1.81
N TRP A 231 22.86 -22.51 1.80
CA TRP A 231 22.71 -23.52 0.75
C TRP A 231 21.32 -24.16 0.71
N PRO A 232 20.80 -24.80 1.80
CA PRO A 232 19.43 -25.31 1.77
C PRO A 232 18.39 -24.20 1.69
N GLY A 233 18.69 -23.01 2.20
CA GLY A 233 17.81 -21.88 2.16
C GLY A 233 17.59 -21.32 0.75
N ILE A 234 18.66 -21.13 -0.02
CA ILE A 234 18.57 -20.71 -1.42
C ILE A 234 17.71 -21.70 -2.22
N LEU A 235 17.86 -23.01 -1.97
CA LEU A 235 17.02 -24.03 -2.63
C LEU A 235 15.52 -23.83 -2.29
N ILE A 236 15.18 -23.44 -1.04
CA ILE A 236 13.78 -23.15 -0.67
C ILE A 236 13.30 -21.92 -1.45
N ALA A 237 14.04 -20.83 -1.47
CA ALA A 237 13.64 -19.63 -2.20
C ALA A 237 13.47 -19.90 -3.71
N LEU A 238 14.38 -20.68 -4.29
CA LEU A 238 14.30 -21.09 -5.69
C LEU A 238 13.13 -22.04 -5.93
N ALA A 239 12.87 -23.02 -5.05
CA ALA A 239 11.75 -23.93 -5.17
C ALA A 239 10.39 -23.20 -5.14
N ILE A 240 10.31 -22.06 -4.45
CA ILE A 240 9.12 -21.22 -4.43
C ILE A 240 9.01 -20.36 -5.70
N ALA A 241 10.12 -19.74 -6.14
CA ALA A 241 10.08 -18.74 -7.20
C ALA A 241 10.23 -19.33 -8.62
N LEU A 242 11.11 -20.32 -8.80
CA LEU A 242 11.47 -20.83 -10.12
C LEU A 242 10.34 -21.56 -10.86
N PRO A 243 9.46 -22.35 -10.24
CA PRO A 243 8.43 -23.08 -11.00
C PRO A 243 7.62 -22.15 -11.90
N TRP A 244 7.12 -21.03 -11.32
CA TRP A 244 6.37 -20.07 -12.12
C TRP A 244 7.27 -19.29 -13.10
N LEU A 245 8.47 -18.89 -12.69
CA LEU A 245 9.39 -18.17 -13.58
C LEU A 245 9.76 -18.99 -14.82
N ILE A 246 9.93 -20.30 -14.67
CA ILE A 246 10.18 -21.22 -15.78
C ILE A 246 8.90 -21.32 -16.65
N ALA A 247 7.75 -21.57 -16.04
CA ALA A 247 6.50 -21.72 -16.75
C ALA A 247 6.16 -20.47 -17.59
N ILE A 248 6.23 -19.27 -17.02
CA ILE A 248 5.95 -18.02 -17.74
C ILE A 248 6.99 -17.72 -18.82
N THR A 249 8.26 -18.10 -18.60
CA THR A 249 9.31 -17.91 -19.61
C THR A 249 9.03 -18.79 -20.84
N ILE A 250 8.60 -20.02 -20.63
CA ILE A 250 8.23 -20.95 -21.71
C ILE A 250 6.94 -20.45 -22.41
N SER A 251 5.87 -20.17 -21.64
CA SER A 251 4.57 -19.70 -22.15
C SER A 251 4.69 -18.41 -22.94
N SER A 252 5.48 -17.45 -22.48
CA SER A 252 5.68 -16.15 -23.12
C SER A 252 6.79 -16.14 -24.18
N HIS A 253 7.38 -17.30 -24.52
CA HIS A 253 8.54 -17.38 -25.43
C HIS A 253 9.68 -16.42 -25.05
N GLY A 254 9.96 -16.26 -23.76
CA GLY A 254 10.99 -15.37 -23.21
C GLY A 254 10.57 -13.89 -23.07
N ALA A 255 9.38 -13.51 -23.54
CA ALA A 255 8.93 -12.13 -23.49
C ALA A 255 8.80 -11.58 -22.05
N PHE A 256 8.50 -12.44 -21.07
CA PHE A 256 8.47 -12.03 -19.67
C PHE A 256 9.85 -11.52 -19.21
N ILE A 257 10.93 -12.22 -19.50
CA ILE A 257 12.29 -11.82 -19.09
C ILE A 257 12.67 -10.50 -19.75
N THR A 258 12.45 -10.36 -21.06
CA THR A 258 12.84 -9.16 -21.81
C THR A 258 12.01 -7.94 -21.40
N GLN A 259 10.72 -8.09 -21.11
CA GLN A 259 9.85 -6.98 -20.70
C GLN A 259 9.97 -6.65 -19.21
N SER A 260 10.07 -7.66 -18.33
CA SER A 260 10.15 -7.45 -16.88
C SER A 260 11.53 -6.94 -16.44
N LEU A 261 12.61 -7.56 -16.93
CA LEU A 261 13.99 -7.19 -16.59
C LEU A 261 14.54 -6.09 -17.52
N GLY A 262 14.37 -6.23 -18.83
CA GLY A 262 14.89 -5.27 -19.80
C GLY A 262 14.02 -4.03 -19.98
N GLY A 263 12.70 -4.20 -20.10
CA GLY A 263 11.77 -3.10 -20.36
C GLY A 263 11.37 -2.31 -19.14
N ASP A 264 10.90 -2.97 -18.07
CA ASP A 264 10.33 -2.28 -16.90
C ASP A 264 11.43 -1.87 -15.89
N MET A 265 12.39 -2.76 -15.61
CA MET A 265 13.42 -2.50 -14.59
C MET A 265 14.53 -1.59 -15.13
N VAL A 266 15.06 -1.85 -16.31
CA VAL A 266 16.10 -1.02 -16.93
C VAL A 266 15.56 0.35 -17.31
N ALA A 267 14.33 0.45 -17.83
CA ALA A 267 13.71 1.73 -18.15
C ALA A 267 13.47 2.60 -16.90
N LYS A 268 13.14 2.01 -15.75
CA LYS A 268 13.00 2.73 -14.47
C LYS A 268 14.34 3.21 -13.92
N LEU A 269 15.44 2.50 -14.21
CA LEU A 269 16.79 2.86 -13.81
C LEU A 269 17.44 3.87 -14.77
N ALA A 270 17.12 3.79 -16.07
CA ALA A 270 17.78 4.60 -17.12
C ALA A 270 17.10 5.95 -17.43
N GLY A 271 15.89 6.17 -16.97
CA GLY A 271 15.16 7.43 -17.20
C GLY A 271 13.65 7.26 -17.18
N ALA A 272 12.93 8.28 -16.76
CA ALA A 272 11.49 8.24 -16.59
C ALA A 272 10.75 8.04 -17.92
N LYS A 273 10.29 6.83 -18.20
CA LYS A 273 9.30 6.56 -19.24
C LYS A 273 7.87 6.90 -18.80
N GLU A 274 7.64 7.06 -17.51
CA GLU A 274 6.36 7.46 -16.92
C GLU A 274 6.50 8.85 -16.29
N SER A 275 5.44 9.66 -16.36
CA SER A 275 5.34 11.05 -15.88
C SER A 275 5.55 11.25 -14.35
N HIS A 276 6.17 10.30 -13.65
CA HIS A 276 6.36 10.28 -12.20
C HIS A 276 7.83 10.44 -11.78
N GLY A 277 8.65 11.09 -12.60
CA GLY A 277 10.01 11.42 -12.24
C GLY A 277 10.07 12.50 -11.16
N ALA A 278 10.86 12.27 -10.09
CA ALA A 278 11.15 13.27 -9.10
C ALA A 278 12.64 13.21 -8.69
N PRO A 279 13.23 14.35 -8.28
CA PRO A 279 14.64 14.41 -7.91
C PRO A 279 14.92 13.59 -6.64
N PRO A 280 16.18 13.24 -6.36
CA PRO A 280 16.60 12.72 -5.07
C PRO A 280 16.16 13.65 -3.94
N GLY A 281 15.73 13.07 -2.80
CA GLY A 281 15.12 13.81 -1.68
C GLY A 281 13.59 13.84 -1.70
N ALA A 282 12.95 13.37 -2.78
CA ALA A 282 11.49 13.37 -2.88
C ALA A 282 10.81 12.52 -1.78
N TYR A 283 11.36 11.36 -1.43
CA TYR A 283 10.82 10.55 -0.34
C TYR A 283 10.97 11.24 1.02
N LEU A 284 12.07 11.96 1.24
CA LEU A 284 12.26 12.73 2.47
C LEU A 284 11.22 13.86 2.56
N ALA A 285 10.93 14.54 1.45
CA ALA A 285 9.91 15.58 1.40
C ALA A 285 8.49 15.03 1.61
N MET A 286 8.19 13.83 1.07
CA MET A 286 6.90 13.17 1.26
C MET A 286 6.73 12.54 2.64
N PHE A 287 7.82 12.19 3.34
CA PHE A 287 7.82 11.44 4.58
C PHE A 287 6.88 12.00 5.67
N PRO A 288 6.86 13.34 5.95
CA PRO A 288 5.96 13.88 6.96
C PRO A 288 4.48 13.60 6.68
N VAL A 289 4.09 13.50 5.40
CA VAL A 289 2.70 13.21 4.96
C VAL A 289 2.43 11.72 5.00
N ILE A 290 3.25 10.91 4.31
CA ILE A 290 2.96 9.49 4.09
C ILE A 290 3.19 8.64 5.35
N PHE A 291 4.03 9.11 6.30
CA PHE A 291 4.19 8.52 7.62
C PHE A 291 3.31 9.19 8.71
N TRP A 292 2.46 10.16 8.32
CA TRP A 292 1.50 10.76 9.26
C TRP A 292 0.56 9.65 9.83
N PRO A 293 0.19 9.68 11.14
CA PRO A 293 0.55 10.68 12.13
C PRO A 293 1.86 10.39 12.88
N GLY A 294 2.50 9.24 12.63
CA GLY A 294 3.73 8.82 13.31
C GLY A 294 4.97 9.68 12.99
N SER A 295 4.93 10.48 11.92
CA SER A 295 6.08 11.30 11.47
C SER A 295 6.57 12.29 12.52
N LEU A 296 5.68 12.82 13.39
CA LEU A 296 6.07 13.64 14.53
C LEU A 296 7.09 12.90 15.42
N PHE A 297 6.74 11.68 15.82
CA PHE A 297 7.56 10.91 16.77
C PHE A 297 8.83 10.38 16.13
N ALA A 298 8.76 9.99 14.86
CA ALA A 298 9.93 9.55 14.08
C ALA A 298 10.98 10.67 13.94
N LEU A 299 10.56 11.89 13.64
CA LEU A 299 11.45 13.05 13.55
C LEU A 299 11.98 13.47 14.93
N LEU A 300 11.14 13.46 15.96
CA LEU A 300 11.57 13.73 17.33
C LEU A 300 12.50 12.64 17.91
N ALA A 301 12.53 11.45 17.32
CA ALA A 301 13.42 10.36 17.72
C ALA A 301 14.86 10.53 17.19
N LEU A 302 15.12 11.34 16.17
CA LEU A 302 16.43 11.45 15.52
C LEU A 302 17.60 11.72 16.50
N PRO A 303 17.50 12.63 17.52
CA PRO A 303 18.58 12.81 18.48
C PRO A 303 18.85 11.58 19.35
N TRP A 304 17.79 10.82 19.69
CA TRP A 304 17.91 9.57 20.41
C TRP A 304 18.61 8.51 19.56
N VAL A 305 18.21 8.35 18.32
CA VAL A 305 18.82 7.42 17.35
C VAL A 305 20.32 7.75 17.19
N TRP A 306 20.67 9.03 17.04
CA TRP A 306 22.07 9.45 16.92
C TRP A 306 22.91 9.11 18.14
N ARG A 307 22.37 9.30 19.36
CA ARG A 307 23.06 8.96 20.62
C ARG A 307 23.24 7.44 20.76
N ASN A 308 22.24 6.68 20.35
CA ASN A 308 22.23 5.22 20.49
C ASN A 308 22.69 4.47 19.21
N ARG A 309 23.27 5.17 18.23
CA ARG A 309 23.68 4.60 16.93
C ARG A 309 24.71 3.46 17.00
N ARG A 310 25.28 3.19 18.18
CA ARG A 310 26.20 2.06 18.44
C ARG A 310 25.49 0.86 19.08
N ASP A 311 24.26 1.01 19.51
CA ASP A 311 23.43 -0.09 19.99
C ASP A 311 23.10 -1.05 18.84
N ARG A 312 23.16 -2.35 19.09
CA ARG A 312 22.99 -3.37 18.05
C ARG A 312 21.60 -3.33 17.40
N ALA A 313 20.54 -3.14 18.20
CA ALA A 313 19.19 -3.06 17.67
C ALA A 313 18.98 -1.78 16.83
N VAL A 314 19.62 -0.67 17.22
CA VAL A 314 19.63 0.57 16.44
C VAL A 314 20.42 0.39 15.14
N ILE A 315 21.61 -0.27 15.20
CA ILE A 315 22.39 -0.59 13.99
C ILE A 315 21.56 -1.44 13.03
N LEU A 316 20.84 -2.46 13.51
CA LEU A 316 19.95 -3.27 12.68
C LEU A 316 18.91 -2.40 11.94
N CYS A 317 18.22 -1.52 12.68
CA CYS A 317 17.23 -0.62 12.07
C CYS A 317 17.87 0.33 11.05
N LEU A 318 19.02 0.90 11.35
CA LEU A 318 19.76 1.80 10.44
C LEU A 318 20.27 1.06 9.20
N ALA A 319 20.75 -0.18 9.35
CA ALA A 319 21.15 -1.05 8.23
C ALA A 319 19.96 -1.42 7.34
N TRP A 320 18.77 -1.54 7.91
CA TRP A 320 17.53 -1.75 7.15
C TRP A 320 17.13 -0.48 6.38
N ILE A 321 17.17 0.69 7.03
CA ILE A 321 16.66 1.96 6.48
C ILE A 321 17.64 2.55 5.46
N ILE A 322 18.88 2.85 5.85
CA ILE A 322 19.76 3.78 5.13
C ILE A 322 20.12 3.28 3.73
N PRO A 323 20.68 2.07 3.55
CA PRO A 323 21.10 1.64 2.22
C PRO A 323 19.92 1.45 1.26
N SER A 324 18.79 0.94 1.76
CA SER A 324 17.59 0.76 0.97
C SER A 324 16.91 2.10 0.63
N TRP A 325 16.91 3.07 1.55
CA TRP A 325 16.42 4.42 1.28
C TRP A 325 17.22 5.08 0.16
N LEU A 326 18.55 5.00 0.25
CA LEU A 326 19.44 5.54 -0.78
C LEU A 326 19.22 4.85 -2.14
N ALA A 327 19.02 3.54 -2.15
CA ALA A 327 18.71 2.80 -3.37
C ALA A 327 17.39 3.27 -4.00
N PHE A 328 16.33 3.47 -3.21
CA PHE A 328 15.06 4.00 -3.71
C PHE A 328 15.17 5.46 -4.16
N GLU A 329 15.97 6.29 -3.47
CA GLU A 329 16.21 7.69 -3.90
C GLU A 329 17.04 7.78 -5.19
N ALA A 330 17.86 6.78 -5.49
CA ALA A 330 18.63 6.74 -6.74
C ALA A 330 17.74 6.42 -7.97
N VAL A 331 16.61 5.75 -7.78
CA VAL A 331 15.68 5.43 -8.88
C VAL A 331 14.91 6.68 -9.31
N PRO A 332 14.91 7.07 -10.62
CA PRO A 332 14.19 8.26 -11.09
C PRO A 332 12.69 8.23 -10.84
N THR A 333 12.03 7.09 -11.06
CA THR A 333 10.59 6.94 -10.81
C THR A 333 10.30 6.85 -9.31
N LYS A 334 9.52 7.80 -8.77
CA LYS A 334 9.21 7.89 -7.35
C LYS A 334 7.73 7.64 -7.09
N LEU A 335 7.41 6.52 -6.48
CA LEU A 335 6.05 6.24 -5.98
C LEU A 335 6.08 6.11 -4.45
N PRO A 336 5.12 6.72 -3.72
CA PRO A 336 5.16 6.78 -2.25
C PRO A 336 5.35 5.42 -1.57
N HIS A 337 4.77 4.36 -2.13
CA HIS A 337 4.82 3.00 -1.56
C HIS A 337 6.16 2.29 -1.72
N TYR A 338 7.13 2.83 -2.47
CA TYR A 338 8.45 2.18 -2.63
C TYR A 338 9.24 2.15 -1.32
N VAL A 339 9.08 3.18 -0.48
CA VAL A 339 9.76 3.25 0.83
C VAL A 339 9.00 2.58 1.97
N LEU A 340 7.78 2.06 1.72
CA LEU A 340 6.98 1.35 2.72
C LEU A 340 7.73 0.20 3.42
N PRO A 341 8.55 -0.63 2.73
CA PRO A 341 9.33 -1.69 3.35
C PRO A 341 10.28 -1.23 4.47
N LEU A 342 10.59 0.05 4.56
CA LEU A 342 11.51 0.63 5.55
C LEU A 342 10.79 1.14 6.81
N TYR A 343 9.47 1.31 6.73
CA TYR A 343 8.66 1.92 7.79
C TYR A 343 8.63 1.14 9.10
N PRO A 344 8.67 -0.20 9.10
CA PRO A 344 8.77 -0.94 10.36
C PRO A 344 9.98 -0.55 11.20
N ALA A 345 11.15 -0.41 10.59
CA ALA A 345 12.38 -0.02 11.29
C ALA A 345 12.30 1.43 11.79
N ILE A 346 11.74 2.36 11.01
CA ILE A 346 11.52 3.75 11.43
C ILE A 346 10.56 3.81 12.63
N ALA A 347 9.45 3.07 12.55
CA ALA A 347 8.45 3.00 13.62
C ALA A 347 9.03 2.40 14.90
N LEU A 348 9.85 1.36 14.79
CA LEU A 348 10.54 0.75 15.93
C LEU A 348 11.52 1.71 16.60
N LEU A 349 12.30 2.48 15.84
CA LEU A 349 13.18 3.51 16.38
C LEU A 349 12.41 4.62 17.10
N ALA A 350 11.27 5.05 16.51
CA ALA A 350 10.38 6.03 17.13
C ALA A 350 9.77 5.48 18.44
N GLY A 351 9.32 4.22 18.43
CA GLY A 351 8.81 3.55 19.61
C GLY A 351 9.87 3.38 20.73
N ALA A 352 11.11 3.05 20.36
CA ALA A 352 12.21 2.95 21.28
C ALA A 352 12.54 4.30 21.94
N ALA A 353 12.58 5.37 21.14
CA ALA A 353 12.80 6.71 21.67
C ALA A 353 11.70 7.18 22.62
N LEU A 354 10.43 6.78 22.38
CA LEU A 354 9.31 7.09 23.28
C LEU A 354 9.34 6.28 24.58
N SER A 355 9.80 5.03 24.54
CA SER A 355 9.82 4.14 25.70
C SER A 355 11.03 4.36 26.61
N ASP A 356 12.09 5.02 26.12
CA ASP A 356 13.29 5.32 26.90
C ASP A 356 12.96 6.33 27.99
N ARG A 357 13.02 5.85 29.24
CA ARG A 357 12.78 6.68 30.46
C ARG A 357 13.88 7.70 30.68
N LEU A 358 15.10 7.42 30.22
CA LEU A 358 16.25 8.32 30.28
C LEU A 358 16.20 9.40 29.18
N ASN A 359 15.22 9.32 28.29
CA ASN A 359 14.99 10.32 27.25
C ASN A 359 14.24 11.54 27.82
N THR A 360 14.64 11.99 29.00
CA THR A 360 14.48 13.38 29.39
C THR A 360 15.19 14.17 28.30
N LEU A 361 14.46 15.04 27.59
CA LEU A 361 15.13 16.01 26.72
C LEU A 361 16.24 16.65 27.51
N PRO A 362 17.50 16.55 27.05
CA PRO A 362 18.53 17.24 27.79
C PRO A 362 18.26 18.73 27.70
N SER A 363 18.20 19.34 28.81
CA SER A 363 18.50 20.75 28.99
C SER A 363 19.89 21.13 28.48
N ALA A 364 20.75 20.16 28.13
CA ALA A 364 22.10 20.44 27.61
C ALA A 364 22.56 19.33 26.62
N GLY A 365 22.62 19.59 25.31
CA GLY A 365 23.42 18.83 24.36
C GLY A 365 22.69 18.03 23.25
N GLY A 366 21.38 18.10 23.14
CA GLY A 366 20.61 17.59 22.01
C GLY A 366 20.08 18.70 21.09
N TRP A 367 19.15 18.41 20.22
CA TRP A 367 18.44 19.43 19.44
C TRP A 367 18.09 20.61 20.33
N ARG A 368 18.52 21.81 19.93
CA ARG A 368 18.06 23.02 20.61
C ARG A 368 16.53 22.99 20.66
N PRO A 369 15.88 23.53 21.71
CA PRO A 369 14.42 23.54 21.85
C PRO A 369 13.68 23.97 20.59
N TRP A 370 14.30 24.85 19.76
CA TRP A 370 13.75 25.28 18.50
C TRP A 370 13.62 24.17 17.45
N GLY A 371 14.54 23.19 17.39
CA GLY A 371 14.46 22.07 16.45
C GLY A 371 13.25 21.17 16.70
N ALA A 372 12.97 20.85 17.98
CA ALA A 372 11.76 20.11 18.35
C ALA A 372 10.49 20.91 18.00
N ARG A 373 10.49 22.23 18.26
CA ARG A 373 9.38 23.12 17.90
C ARG A 373 9.17 23.18 16.39
N ALA A 374 10.25 23.26 15.60
CA ALA A 374 10.16 23.23 14.14
C ALA A 374 9.52 21.93 13.62
N VAL A 375 9.88 20.78 14.20
CA VAL A 375 9.24 19.48 13.86
C VAL A 375 7.74 19.50 14.19
N ILE A 376 7.35 20.02 15.37
CA ILE A 376 5.94 20.12 15.76
C ILE A 376 5.18 21.05 14.78
N VAL A 377 5.76 22.21 14.42
CA VAL A 377 5.15 23.14 13.47
C VAL A 377 4.99 22.49 12.10
N LEU A 378 6.03 21.83 11.59
CA LEU A 378 5.94 21.09 10.31
C LEU A 378 4.81 20.06 10.35
N TRP A 379 4.72 19.29 11.44
CA TRP A 379 3.69 18.26 11.59
C TRP A 379 2.28 18.86 11.67
N VAL A 380 2.11 20.03 12.33
CA VAL A 380 0.86 20.79 12.35
C VAL A 380 0.47 21.23 10.95
N LEU A 381 1.42 21.79 10.18
CA LEU A 381 1.16 22.21 8.80
C LEU A 381 0.70 21.04 7.93
N VAL A 382 1.33 19.86 8.10
CA VAL A 382 0.91 18.63 7.40
C VAL A 382 -0.51 18.23 7.80
N GLY A 383 -0.84 18.21 9.09
CA GLY A 383 -2.18 17.86 9.56
C GLY A 383 -3.25 18.86 9.09
N LEU A 384 -2.92 20.16 9.07
CA LEU A 384 -3.82 21.19 8.53
C LEU A 384 -4.04 20.98 7.03
N ALA A 385 -2.98 20.70 6.27
CA ALA A 385 -3.07 20.43 4.83
C ALA A 385 -3.89 19.16 4.54
N LEU A 386 -3.69 18.07 5.30
CA LEU A 386 -4.47 16.84 5.14
C LEU A 386 -5.97 17.09 5.40
N GLY A 387 -6.32 17.78 6.47
CA GLY A 387 -7.72 18.14 6.75
C GLY A 387 -8.29 19.06 5.67
N ALA A 388 -7.50 20.03 5.18
CA ALA A 388 -7.91 20.92 4.08
C ALA A 388 -8.18 20.14 2.77
N VAL A 389 -7.33 19.15 2.44
CA VAL A 389 -7.56 18.28 1.27
C VAL A 389 -8.85 17.47 1.42
N VAL A 390 -9.09 16.89 2.60
CA VAL A 390 -10.30 16.08 2.85
C VAL A 390 -11.57 16.91 2.76
N ILE A 391 -11.60 18.10 3.35
CA ILE A 391 -12.79 18.98 3.31
C ILE A 391 -13.02 19.57 1.92
N ALA A 392 -11.95 19.85 1.17
CA ALA A 392 -12.01 20.44 -0.17
C ALA A 392 -12.35 19.42 -1.26
N ALA A 393 -12.19 18.13 -1.01
CA ALA A 393 -12.37 17.09 -2.04
C ALA A 393 -13.78 17.09 -2.65
N ALA A 394 -14.84 17.19 -1.83
CA ALA A 394 -16.21 17.21 -2.33
C ALA A 394 -16.59 18.53 -3.03
N PRO A 395 -16.31 19.73 -2.48
CA PRO A 395 -16.57 20.98 -3.22
C PRO A 395 -15.85 21.06 -4.55
N LEU A 396 -14.59 20.65 -4.60
CA LEU A 396 -13.78 20.69 -5.84
C LEU A 396 -14.19 19.61 -6.84
N GLY A 397 -14.55 18.42 -6.36
CA GLY A 397 -14.99 17.30 -7.20
C GLY A 397 -16.46 17.40 -7.59
N ASP A 398 -17.33 17.40 -6.61
CA ASP A 398 -18.79 17.23 -6.74
C ASP A 398 -19.55 18.56 -6.82
N GLY A 399 -18.86 19.69 -6.62
CA GLY A 399 -19.47 21.04 -6.64
C GLY A 399 -20.27 21.38 -5.38
N ARG A 400 -20.27 20.54 -4.35
CA ARG A 400 -21.06 20.72 -3.12
C ARG A 400 -20.28 20.29 -1.87
N PRO A 401 -20.47 20.98 -0.72
CA PRO A 401 -19.85 20.59 0.53
C PRO A 401 -20.32 19.21 1.01
N SER A 402 -19.44 18.48 1.70
CA SER A 402 -19.75 17.19 2.32
C SER A 402 -19.64 17.26 3.83
N VAL A 403 -20.73 16.98 4.54
CA VAL A 403 -20.72 16.87 6.02
C VAL A 403 -19.74 15.79 6.47
N ARG A 404 -19.65 14.68 5.74
CA ARG A 404 -18.72 13.57 6.04
C ARG A 404 -17.27 14.01 5.89
N GLY A 405 -16.95 14.77 4.83
CA GLY A 405 -15.64 15.38 4.62
C GLY A 405 -15.27 16.38 5.70
N THR A 406 -16.24 17.22 6.10
CA THR A 406 -16.07 18.19 7.19
C THR A 406 -15.76 17.50 8.52
N LEU A 407 -16.53 16.48 8.91
CA LEU A 407 -16.30 15.72 10.14
C LEU A 407 -14.92 15.05 10.15
N ALA A 408 -14.51 14.45 9.03
CA ALA A 408 -13.20 13.83 8.89
C ALA A 408 -12.06 14.86 9.02
N ALA A 409 -12.20 16.03 8.38
CA ALA A 409 -11.22 17.11 8.48
C ALA A 409 -11.08 17.63 9.92
N PHE A 410 -12.19 17.87 10.62
CA PHE A 410 -12.17 18.28 12.03
C PHE A 410 -11.53 17.22 12.93
N ALA A 411 -11.76 15.93 12.68
CA ALA A 411 -11.11 14.86 13.43
C ALA A 411 -9.58 14.87 13.20
N ILE A 412 -9.11 15.06 11.96
CA ILE A 412 -7.68 15.22 11.64
C ILE A 412 -7.10 16.42 12.38
N TRP A 413 -7.77 17.57 12.34
CA TRP A 413 -7.31 18.79 13.00
C TRP A 413 -7.31 18.68 14.52
N ALA A 414 -8.32 18.03 15.12
CA ALA A 414 -8.36 17.78 16.56
C ALA A 414 -7.21 16.90 17.04
N VAL A 415 -6.92 15.80 16.31
CA VAL A 415 -5.76 14.93 16.57
C VAL A 415 -4.46 15.72 16.45
N THR A 416 -4.36 16.53 15.40
CA THR A 416 -3.18 17.38 15.14
C THR A 416 -2.99 18.41 16.26
N ALA A 417 -4.04 19.15 16.61
CA ALA A 417 -3.96 20.18 17.66
C ALA A 417 -3.64 19.60 19.04
N GLY A 418 -4.34 18.52 19.43
CA GLY A 418 -4.12 17.87 20.73
C GLY A 418 -2.74 17.22 20.82
N GLY A 419 -2.31 16.52 19.75
CA GLY A 419 -0.97 15.92 19.68
C GLY A 419 0.13 16.96 19.75
N ALA A 420 0.01 18.07 19.00
CA ALA A 420 0.96 19.18 19.00
C ALA A 420 1.03 19.86 20.37
N TRP A 421 -0.14 20.12 20.99
CA TRP A 421 -0.19 20.75 22.32
C TRP A 421 0.54 19.92 23.38
N LEU A 422 0.26 18.60 23.44
CA LEU A 422 0.94 17.70 24.38
C LEU A 422 2.44 17.59 24.07
N ALA A 423 2.81 17.46 22.80
CA ALA A 423 4.21 17.39 22.39
C ALA A 423 4.98 18.68 22.72
N TRP A 424 4.33 19.85 22.58
CA TRP A 424 4.89 21.15 22.92
C TRP A 424 5.15 21.30 24.43
N ARG A 425 4.29 20.69 25.27
CA ARG A 425 4.48 20.61 26.72
C ARG A 425 5.52 19.59 27.17
N GLY A 426 6.07 18.82 26.20
CA GLY A 426 7.03 17.75 26.51
C GLY A 426 6.39 16.40 26.87
N GLU A 427 5.06 16.31 26.88
CA GLU A 427 4.27 15.13 27.26
C GLU A 427 4.17 14.12 26.11
N ARG A 428 5.31 13.67 25.58
CA ARG A 428 5.40 12.90 24.33
C ARG A 428 4.64 11.57 24.35
N ARG A 429 4.62 10.87 25.50
CA ARG A 429 3.89 9.59 25.63
C ARG A 429 2.38 9.80 25.54
N GLN A 430 1.88 10.86 26.21
CA GLN A 430 0.46 11.22 26.14
C GLN A 430 0.10 11.69 24.73
N ALA A 431 0.97 12.50 24.10
CA ALA A 431 0.82 12.89 22.71
C ALA A 431 0.71 11.67 21.79
N ALA A 432 1.60 10.66 21.95
CA ALA A 432 1.53 9.44 21.16
C ALA A 432 0.23 8.65 21.41
N GLY A 433 -0.18 8.51 22.66
CA GLY A 433 -1.44 7.86 23.02
C GLY A 433 -2.66 8.55 22.37
N LEU A 434 -2.74 9.88 22.49
CA LEU A 434 -3.83 10.66 21.88
C LEU A 434 -3.82 10.57 20.34
N VAL A 435 -2.65 10.72 19.73
CA VAL A 435 -2.48 10.69 18.28
C VAL A 435 -2.83 9.32 17.72
N LEU A 436 -2.36 8.24 18.35
CA LEU A 436 -2.65 6.88 17.91
C LEU A 436 -4.14 6.52 18.10
N ALA A 437 -4.72 6.82 19.26
CA ALA A 437 -6.14 6.58 19.49
C ALA A 437 -7.03 7.45 18.59
N GLY A 438 -6.70 8.73 18.44
CA GLY A 438 -7.43 9.66 17.59
C GLY A 438 -7.32 9.34 16.10
N SER A 439 -6.22 8.69 15.67
CA SER A 439 -6.07 8.26 14.27
C SER A 439 -7.12 7.23 13.85
N VAL A 440 -7.64 6.40 14.78
CA VAL A 440 -8.73 5.47 14.48
C VAL A 440 -9.98 6.25 14.05
N VAL A 441 -10.32 7.32 14.76
CA VAL A 441 -11.46 8.17 14.40
C VAL A 441 -11.19 8.96 13.12
N ALA A 442 -10.05 9.64 13.04
CA ALA A 442 -9.71 10.48 11.91
C ALA A 442 -9.62 9.71 10.58
N LEU A 443 -8.87 8.59 10.56
CA LEU A 443 -8.74 7.75 9.37
C LEU A 443 -10.00 6.92 9.12
N GLY A 444 -10.70 6.48 10.18
CA GLY A 444 -11.99 5.80 10.08
C GLY A 444 -13.05 6.66 9.38
N LEU A 445 -13.18 7.94 9.76
CA LEU A 445 -14.08 8.89 9.10
C LEU A 445 -13.63 9.20 7.68
N THR A 446 -12.32 9.37 7.46
CA THR A 446 -11.77 9.68 6.14
C THR A 446 -12.03 8.54 5.15
N PHE A 447 -11.56 7.33 5.47
CA PHE A 447 -11.64 6.20 4.56
C PHE A 447 -13.01 5.50 4.58
N GLY A 448 -13.69 5.48 5.73
CA GLY A 448 -14.99 4.82 5.87
C GLY A 448 -16.18 5.65 5.42
N MET A 449 -16.07 6.98 5.44
CA MET A 449 -17.22 7.86 5.18
C MET A 449 -16.93 8.94 4.14
N ALA A 450 -15.83 9.69 4.25
CA ALA A 450 -15.59 10.85 3.38
C ALA A 450 -15.24 10.42 1.95
N ILE A 451 -14.25 9.55 1.77
CA ILE A 451 -13.80 9.07 0.44
C ILE A 451 -14.89 8.28 -0.30
N PRO A 452 -15.60 7.32 0.31
CA PRO A 452 -16.68 6.60 -0.38
C PRO A 452 -17.85 7.49 -0.82
N ALA A 453 -18.05 8.61 -0.14
CA ALA A 453 -19.16 9.55 -0.41
C ALA A 453 -18.88 10.55 -1.52
N LEU A 454 -17.69 10.57 -2.09
CA LEU A 454 -17.40 11.39 -3.27
C LEU A 454 -18.10 10.79 -4.50
N ASP A 455 -18.65 11.64 -5.35
CA ASP A 455 -19.29 11.22 -6.60
C ASP A 455 -18.32 11.34 -7.79
N ALA A 456 -17.62 12.46 -7.89
CA ALA A 456 -16.80 12.78 -9.07
C ALA A 456 -15.72 11.75 -9.42
N PRO A 457 -14.93 11.18 -8.48
CA PRO A 457 -13.88 10.22 -8.82
C PRO A 457 -14.41 8.82 -9.15
N TRP A 458 -15.65 8.48 -8.74
CA TRP A 458 -16.21 7.13 -8.90
C TRP A 458 -17.06 6.99 -10.16
N ILE A 459 -16.44 7.20 -11.34
CA ILE A 459 -17.12 7.22 -12.64
C ILE A 459 -17.68 5.84 -13.00
N ALA A 460 -16.85 4.79 -12.96
CA ALA A 460 -17.24 3.46 -13.43
C ALA A 460 -18.43 2.84 -12.63
N PRO A 461 -18.51 2.92 -11.30
CA PRO A 461 -19.68 2.48 -10.55
C PRO A 461 -20.96 3.23 -10.94
N ARG A 462 -20.88 4.55 -11.18
CA ARG A 462 -22.03 5.39 -11.55
C ARG A 462 -22.51 5.10 -12.95
N LEU A 463 -21.58 4.82 -13.88
CA LEU A 463 -21.95 4.33 -15.22
C LEU A 463 -22.71 3.01 -15.15
N LYS A 464 -22.19 2.06 -14.33
CA LYS A 464 -22.86 0.76 -14.11
C LYS A 464 -24.26 0.94 -13.52
N GLU A 465 -24.39 1.79 -12.50
CA GLU A 465 -25.68 2.09 -11.87
C GLU A 465 -26.67 2.70 -12.86
N THR A 466 -26.23 3.69 -13.67
CA THR A 466 -27.06 4.32 -14.70
C THR A 466 -27.52 3.30 -15.72
N LEU A 467 -26.63 2.41 -16.17
CA LEU A 467 -26.98 1.36 -17.12
C LEU A 467 -28.02 0.39 -16.54
N PHE A 468 -27.80 -0.07 -15.31
CA PHE A 468 -28.68 -1.02 -14.66
C PHE A 468 -30.09 -0.45 -14.40
N GLN A 469 -30.20 0.84 -14.06
CA GLN A 469 -31.48 1.51 -13.90
C GLN A 469 -32.26 1.64 -15.23
N LYS A 470 -31.56 1.78 -16.35
CA LYS A 470 -32.17 1.97 -17.68
C LYS A 470 -32.37 0.67 -18.46
N MET A 471 -31.57 -0.35 -18.18
CA MET A 471 -31.61 -1.67 -18.81
C MET A 471 -31.62 -2.79 -17.75
N PRO A 472 -32.66 -2.90 -16.91
CA PRO A 472 -32.72 -3.86 -15.81
C PRO A 472 -32.80 -5.32 -16.30
N ALA A 473 -33.28 -5.56 -17.52
CA ALA A 473 -33.37 -6.91 -18.13
C ALA A 473 -32.01 -7.44 -18.63
N GLY A 474 -30.94 -6.62 -18.51
CA GLY A 474 -29.62 -6.93 -19.00
C GLY A 474 -29.26 -6.20 -20.29
N HIS A 475 -28.02 -6.33 -20.69
CA HIS A 475 -27.45 -5.69 -21.87
C HIS A 475 -26.51 -6.64 -22.60
N GLY A 476 -26.24 -6.37 -23.86
CA GLY A 476 -25.23 -7.03 -24.68
C GLY A 476 -23.82 -6.48 -24.42
N PRO A 477 -22.91 -6.59 -25.38
CA PRO A 477 -21.54 -6.09 -25.29
C PRO A 477 -21.49 -4.60 -24.96
N VAL A 478 -20.46 -4.18 -24.20
CA VAL A 478 -20.24 -2.78 -23.84
C VAL A 478 -18.96 -2.28 -24.48
N LEU A 479 -19.03 -1.17 -25.23
CA LEU A 479 -17.86 -0.47 -25.73
C LEU A 479 -17.75 0.93 -25.13
N ILE A 480 -16.55 1.27 -24.68
CA ILE A 480 -16.25 2.52 -23.97
C ILE A 480 -15.26 3.34 -24.79
N ALA A 481 -15.71 4.48 -25.30
CA ALA A 481 -14.92 5.43 -26.06
C ALA A 481 -14.66 6.70 -25.21
N GLY A 482 -13.39 7.10 -25.05
CA GLY A 482 -13.00 8.30 -24.31
C GLY A 482 -12.71 8.10 -22.81
N TYR A 483 -12.98 6.91 -22.25
CA TYR A 483 -12.66 6.56 -20.86
C TYR A 483 -12.03 5.17 -20.77
N ALA A 484 -10.74 5.07 -21.05
CA ALA A 484 -10.01 3.80 -21.04
C ALA A 484 -9.34 3.53 -19.68
N GLU A 485 -10.12 3.57 -18.59
CA GLU A 485 -9.63 3.28 -17.24
C GLU A 485 -10.02 1.85 -16.81
N PRO A 486 -9.10 1.10 -16.17
CA PRO A 486 -9.34 -0.29 -15.82
C PRO A 486 -10.52 -0.53 -14.86
N SER A 487 -10.94 0.49 -14.08
CA SER A 487 -12.12 0.39 -13.21
C SER A 487 -13.41 0.11 -14.00
N ALA A 488 -13.46 0.52 -15.27
CA ALA A 488 -14.58 0.21 -16.14
C ALA A 488 -14.70 -1.29 -16.44
N LEU A 489 -13.58 -2.01 -16.56
CA LEU A 489 -13.58 -3.48 -16.73
C LEU A 489 -14.08 -4.19 -15.46
N ILE A 490 -13.77 -3.66 -14.29
CA ILE A 490 -14.32 -4.18 -13.02
C ILE A 490 -15.85 -3.99 -12.99
N ALA A 491 -16.34 -2.86 -13.52
CA ALA A 491 -17.76 -2.54 -13.51
C ALA A 491 -18.56 -3.38 -14.54
N PHE A 492 -18.04 -3.52 -15.77
CA PHE A 492 -18.78 -4.09 -16.90
C PHE A 492 -18.32 -5.50 -17.30
N GLY A 493 -17.22 -5.99 -16.77
CA GLY A 493 -16.71 -7.34 -17.05
C GLY A 493 -15.58 -7.37 -18.08
N THR A 494 -15.01 -8.57 -18.24
CA THR A 494 -13.87 -8.83 -19.13
C THR A 494 -14.22 -8.61 -20.61
N ASP A 495 -15.50 -8.79 -20.98
CA ASP A 495 -15.99 -8.63 -22.35
C ASP A 495 -16.19 -7.17 -22.76
N ALA A 496 -16.19 -6.23 -21.81
CA ALA A 496 -16.23 -4.80 -22.14
C ALA A 496 -14.96 -4.42 -22.91
N ARG A 497 -15.11 -3.59 -23.95
CA ARG A 497 -14.02 -3.17 -24.84
C ARG A 497 -13.78 -1.67 -24.76
N PHE A 498 -12.53 -1.29 -24.93
CA PHE A 498 -12.16 0.11 -25.17
C PHE A 498 -11.99 0.32 -26.67
N GLY A 499 -12.48 1.46 -27.18
CA GLY A 499 -12.38 1.77 -28.59
C GLY A 499 -12.60 3.25 -28.88
N SER A 500 -12.73 3.58 -30.15
CA SER A 500 -13.08 4.91 -30.64
C SER A 500 -14.61 5.13 -30.68
N GLY A 501 -15.04 6.39 -30.90
CA GLY A 501 -16.44 6.68 -31.12
C GLY A 501 -17.01 5.94 -32.36
N ALA A 502 -16.20 5.79 -33.41
CA ALA A 502 -16.60 5.04 -34.59
C ALA A 502 -16.80 3.53 -34.32
N ASP A 503 -15.96 2.94 -33.48
CA ASP A 503 -16.11 1.53 -33.05
C ASP A 503 -17.40 1.36 -32.24
N ALA A 504 -17.72 2.35 -31.37
CA ALA A 504 -18.94 2.36 -30.59
C ALA A 504 -20.21 2.42 -31.46
N ALA A 505 -20.19 3.22 -32.52
CA ALA A 505 -21.30 3.29 -33.49
C ALA A 505 -21.49 1.97 -34.26
N ARG A 506 -20.39 1.37 -34.72
CA ARG A 506 -20.42 0.06 -35.41
C ARG A 506 -21.00 -1.02 -34.50
N LEU A 507 -20.57 -1.08 -33.24
CA LEU A 507 -21.11 -2.05 -32.27
C LEU A 507 -22.64 -1.94 -32.14
N LEU A 508 -23.17 -0.71 -32.04
CA LEU A 508 -24.64 -0.50 -31.98
C LEU A 508 -25.36 -0.92 -33.27
N GLY A 509 -24.69 -0.80 -34.43
CA GLY A 509 -25.22 -1.29 -35.71
C GLY A 509 -25.30 -2.82 -35.75
N ASP A 510 -24.29 -3.48 -35.25
CA ASP A 510 -24.14 -4.94 -35.32
C ASP A 510 -24.99 -5.69 -34.29
N ASP A 511 -25.17 -5.11 -33.08
CA ASP A 511 -25.91 -5.75 -31.99
C ASP A 511 -26.92 -4.78 -31.36
N GLY A 512 -28.22 -5.09 -31.53
CA GLY A 512 -29.32 -4.26 -31.02
C GLY A 512 -29.40 -4.16 -29.48
N ASN A 513 -28.74 -5.07 -28.75
CA ASN A 513 -28.68 -5.06 -27.28
C ASN A 513 -27.36 -4.49 -26.73
N ALA A 514 -26.45 -4.08 -27.61
CA ALA A 514 -25.18 -3.49 -27.26
C ALA A 514 -25.35 -2.11 -26.63
N VAL A 515 -24.34 -1.72 -25.85
CA VAL A 515 -24.24 -0.41 -25.17
C VAL A 515 -22.96 0.29 -25.58
N ALA A 516 -23.08 1.53 -26.00
CA ALA A 516 -21.96 2.43 -26.25
C ALA A 516 -21.85 3.47 -25.13
N ILE A 517 -20.68 3.61 -24.53
CA ILE A 517 -20.37 4.66 -23.57
C ILE A 517 -19.38 5.62 -24.22
N VAL A 518 -19.84 6.84 -24.52
CA VAL A 518 -19.10 7.78 -25.37
C VAL A 518 -18.75 9.04 -24.60
N GLY A 519 -17.46 9.37 -24.58
CA GLY A 519 -16.94 10.63 -24.02
C GLY A 519 -17.14 11.79 -24.98
N GLY A 520 -17.20 13.01 -24.45
CA GLY A 520 -17.40 14.22 -25.25
C GLY A 520 -16.35 14.41 -26.36
N ASP A 521 -15.13 13.97 -26.12
CA ASP A 521 -14.03 13.98 -27.10
C ASP A 521 -14.18 12.96 -28.25
N GLN A 522 -15.10 12.01 -28.12
CA GLN A 522 -15.40 10.97 -29.11
C GLN A 522 -16.79 11.15 -29.77
N ALA A 523 -17.54 12.17 -29.34
CA ALA A 523 -18.94 12.35 -29.75
C ALA A 523 -19.10 12.63 -31.22
N ASP A 524 -18.22 13.42 -31.84
CA ASP A 524 -18.30 13.76 -33.25
C ASP A 524 -17.99 12.56 -34.15
N ALA A 525 -16.96 11.79 -33.80
CA ALA A 525 -16.62 10.55 -34.51
C ALA A 525 -17.72 9.49 -34.34
N PHE A 526 -18.37 9.44 -33.17
CA PHE A 526 -19.52 8.56 -32.94
C PHE A 526 -20.71 8.92 -33.80
N LYS A 527 -21.10 10.21 -33.86
CA LYS A 527 -22.22 10.68 -34.70
C LYS A 527 -21.99 10.45 -36.19
N ALA A 528 -20.79 10.83 -36.66
CA ALA A 528 -20.44 10.62 -38.08
C ALA A 528 -20.54 9.14 -38.50
N ALA A 529 -20.09 8.23 -37.65
CA ALA A 529 -20.17 6.79 -37.92
C ALA A 529 -21.59 6.22 -37.79
N LEU A 530 -22.46 6.79 -36.94
CA LEU A 530 -23.89 6.45 -36.91
C LEU A 530 -24.59 6.84 -38.19
N ASP A 531 -24.30 8.06 -38.69
CA ASP A 531 -24.90 8.56 -39.97
C ASP A 531 -24.46 7.69 -41.14
N GLU A 532 -23.18 7.31 -41.21
CA GLU A 532 -22.63 6.41 -42.23
C GLU A 532 -23.28 5.01 -42.18
N ALA A 533 -23.49 4.50 -40.96
CA ALA A 533 -24.12 3.18 -40.75
C ALA A 533 -25.66 3.21 -40.86
N HIS A 534 -26.27 4.37 -41.12
CA HIS A 534 -27.73 4.57 -41.09
C HIS A 534 -28.39 4.02 -39.81
N THR A 535 -27.67 4.13 -38.67
CA THR A 535 -28.10 3.64 -37.37
C THR A 535 -28.46 4.82 -36.48
N THR A 536 -29.57 4.70 -35.73
CA THR A 536 -29.96 5.70 -34.72
C THR A 536 -29.64 5.22 -33.33
N ALA A 537 -29.15 6.12 -32.48
CA ALA A 537 -28.82 5.83 -31.09
C ALA A 537 -29.65 6.69 -30.12
N GLU A 538 -30.19 6.05 -29.09
CA GLU A 538 -30.95 6.69 -28.03
C GLU A 538 -30.06 6.86 -26.80
N PRO A 539 -29.95 8.07 -26.20
CA PRO A 539 -29.22 8.27 -24.97
C PRO A 539 -29.97 7.68 -23.77
N LEU A 540 -29.31 6.81 -23.00
CA LEU A 540 -29.83 6.23 -21.77
C LEU A 540 -29.61 7.13 -20.56
N GLY A 541 -28.51 7.90 -20.55
CA GLY A 541 -28.15 8.79 -19.46
C GLY A 541 -26.72 9.32 -19.60
N THR A 542 -26.37 10.27 -18.75
CA THR A 542 -25.08 10.94 -18.78
C THR A 542 -24.46 10.95 -17.40
N VAL A 543 -23.15 10.64 -17.31
CA VAL A 543 -22.37 10.68 -16.09
C VAL A 543 -21.22 11.66 -16.26
N ALA A 544 -21.23 12.73 -15.46
CA ALA A 544 -20.11 13.66 -15.35
C ALA A 544 -19.21 13.26 -14.17
N GLY A 545 -17.89 13.36 -14.33
CA GLY A 545 -16.97 13.00 -13.27
C GLY A 545 -15.57 13.59 -13.46
N PHE A 546 -14.67 13.24 -12.53
CA PHE A 546 -13.26 13.63 -12.57
C PHE A 546 -12.40 12.38 -12.74
N ASN A 547 -11.81 12.21 -13.92
CA ASN A 547 -10.79 11.20 -14.14
C ASN A 547 -9.49 11.62 -13.46
N TYR A 548 -9.31 11.20 -12.21
CA TYR A 548 -8.14 11.56 -11.41
C TYR A 548 -6.85 10.90 -11.93
N ALA A 549 -6.95 9.82 -12.71
CA ALA A 549 -5.80 9.19 -13.35
C ALA A 549 -5.18 10.07 -14.44
N LYS A 550 -6.00 10.90 -15.11
CA LYS A 550 -5.58 11.85 -16.16
C LYS A 550 -5.68 13.32 -15.75
N GLY A 551 -6.21 13.61 -14.55
CA GLY A 551 -6.40 14.98 -14.04
C GLY A 551 -7.42 15.79 -14.84
N LYS A 552 -8.46 15.15 -15.42
CA LYS A 552 -9.43 15.80 -16.32
C LYS A 552 -10.86 15.57 -15.87
N ARG A 553 -11.71 16.60 -15.99
CA ARG A 553 -13.16 16.44 -15.95
C ARG A 553 -13.62 15.82 -17.26
N ILE A 554 -14.52 14.85 -17.18
CA ILE A 554 -15.10 14.17 -18.33
C ILE A 554 -16.60 14.04 -18.17
N VAL A 555 -17.28 13.95 -19.32
CA VAL A 555 -18.70 13.67 -19.40
C VAL A 555 -18.85 12.47 -20.34
N LEU A 556 -19.54 11.43 -19.87
CA LEU A 556 -19.77 10.19 -20.60
C LEU A 556 -21.26 9.98 -20.76
N THR A 557 -21.71 9.75 -21.99
CA THR A 557 -23.10 9.44 -22.30
C THR A 557 -23.23 7.97 -22.72
N LEU A 558 -24.19 7.29 -22.11
CA LEU A 558 -24.52 5.91 -22.46
C LEU A 558 -25.57 5.93 -23.58
N TYR A 559 -25.37 5.11 -24.59
CA TYR A 559 -26.28 4.97 -25.72
C TYR A 559 -26.66 3.50 -25.94
N ARG A 560 -27.87 3.28 -26.41
CA ARG A 560 -28.30 2.03 -27.04
C ARG A 560 -28.76 2.31 -28.47
N ARG A 561 -28.91 1.25 -29.25
CA ARG A 561 -29.60 1.38 -30.55
C ARG A 561 -31.05 1.84 -30.32
N ALA A 562 -31.51 2.83 -31.08
CA ALA A 562 -32.92 3.20 -31.05
C ALA A 562 -33.78 2.06 -31.67
N PRO A 563 -34.98 1.85 -31.15
CA PRO A 563 -35.90 0.81 -31.66
C PRO A 563 -36.15 0.88 -33.15
#